data_39c359aee97969d694843036bf6b50cd
#
_entry.id   39c359aee97969d694843036bf6b50cd
#
_cell.length_a   1.000
_cell.length_b   1.000
_cell.length_c   1.000
_cell.angle_alpha   90.00
_cell.angle_beta   90.00
_cell.angle_gamma   90.00
#
_symmetry.space_group_name_H-M   'P 1'
#
loop_
_entity.id
_entity.type
_entity.pdbx_description
1 polymer ?
#
loop_
_entity_poly.entity_id
_entity_poly.type
_entity_poly.pdbx_seq_one_letter_code
_entity_poly.pdbx_strand_id
1 'polypeptide(L)'
;MFKLDNKLGLGLAALGRPGYINLGHHQSIGDDKSKDNMRSKCHEVLDFAYKKDIRYFDVARVYGESEEFLSSWIRKQNQFAGFVGSKWGYEYLAEWNVETEQHERKDHSHPFLKKQCCP
;
A
#
# COMPACT_ATOMS: atom_id res chain seq x y z
N MET A 1 3.20 -25.80 -1.73
CA MET A 1 2.62 -24.85 -2.69
C MET A 1 1.47 -24.09 -2.02
N PHE A 2 1.49 -22.79 -2.05
CA PHE A 2 0.38 -22.03 -1.49
C PHE A 2 -0.85 -22.10 -2.39
N LYS A 3 -2.02 -22.10 -1.78
CA LYS A 3 -3.29 -22.11 -2.49
C LYS A 3 -4.11 -20.91 -2.07
N LEU A 4 -4.54 -20.11 -3.05
CA LEU A 4 -5.50 -19.04 -2.85
C LEU A 4 -6.90 -19.56 -3.20
N ASP A 5 -7.78 -19.62 -2.23
CA ASP A 5 -9.17 -20.00 -2.46
C ASP A 5 -9.95 -18.89 -3.18
N ASN A 6 -9.58 -17.64 -2.94
CA ASN A 6 -10.13 -16.48 -3.65
C ASN A 6 -9.14 -16.02 -4.73
N LYS A 7 -9.65 -15.79 -5.93
CA LYS A 7 -8.84 -15.34 -7.08
C LYS A 7 -8.58 -13.83 -7.08
N LEU A 8 -9.14 -13.08 -6.12
CA LEU A 8 -8.98 -11.65 -6.01
C LEU A 8 -7.85 -11.30 -5.05
N GLY A 9 -7.11 -10.25 -5.38
CA GLY A 9 -6.16 -9.61 -4.48
C GLY A 9 -6.54 -8.15 -4.27
N LEU A 10 -6.04 -7.56 -3.20
CA LEU A 10 -6.22 -6.13 -2.91
C LEU A 10 -4.91 -5.38 -3.14
N GLY A 11 -4.94 -4.39 -4.04
CA GLY A 11 -3.84 -3.45 -4.24
C GLY A 11 -3.96 -2.24 -3.33
N LEU A 12 -2.84 -1.79 -2.75
CA LEU A 12 -2.80 -0.69 -1.78
C LEU A 12 -2.20 0.61 -2.34
N ALA A 13 -2.10 0.75 -3.66
CA ALA A 13 -1.52 1.94 -4.28
C ALA A 13 -2.26 3.22 -3.86
N ALA A 14 -3.58 3.23 -3.94
CA ALA A 14 -4.40 4.39 -3.58
C ALA A 14 -4.62 4.54 -2.07
N LEU A 15 -4.43 3.48 -1.31
CA LEU A 15 -4.58 3.49 0.15
C LEU A 15 -3.30 3.92 0.88
N GLY A 16 -2.15 3.80 0.22
CA GLY A 16 -0.84 4.01 0.83
C GLY A 16 -0.29 5.42 0.69
N ARG A 17 -0.85 6.25 -0.17
CA ARG A 17 -0.40 7.64 -0.40
C ARG A 17 -1.56 8.57 -0.74
N PRO A 18 -1.50 9.88 -0.34
CA PRO A 18 -2.62 10.79 -0.48
C PRO A 18 -2.90 11.20 -1.93
N GLY A 19 -1.88 11.25 -2.76
CA GLY A 19 -1.98 11.59 -4.18
C GLY A 19 -1.65 10.39 -5.06
N TYR A 20 -2.63 9.95 -5.85
CA TYR A 20 -2.49 8.88 -6.84
C TYR A 20 -3.48 9.14 -7.98
N ILE A 21 -3.99 8.13 -8.65
CA ILE A 21 -5.08 8.30 -9.63
C ILE A 21 -6.36 8.56 -8.84
N ASN A 22 -6.79 9.83 -8.78
CA ASN A 22 -7.65 10.31 -7.70
C ASN A 22 -9.11 10.48 -8.06
N LEU A 23 -9.62 9.83 -9.09
CA LEU A 23 -11.04 9.91 -9.42
C LEU A 23 -11.88 9.31 -8.27
N GLY A 24 -12.55 10.18 -7.52
CA GLY A 24 -13.40 9.80 -6.40
C GLY A 24 -12.68 9.35 -5.13
N HIS A 25 -11.36 9.47 -5.06
CA HIS A 25 -10.58 9.00 -3.91
C HIS A 25 -10.98 9.70 -2.61
N HIS A 26 -11.24 11.02 -2.66
CA HIS A 26 -11.69 11.79 -1.50
C HIS A 26 -13.09 11.39 -1.01
N GLN A 27 -13.94 10.80 -1.86
CA GLN A 27 -15.26 10.32 -1.47
C GLN A 27 -15.19 9.09 -0.55
N SER A 28 -14.18 8.24 -0.74
CA SER A 28 -14.01 7.03 0.06
C SER A 28 -13.12 7.21 1.29
N ILE A 29 -12.12 8.11 1.22
CA ILE A 29 -11.18 8.37 2.32
C ILE A 29 -11.54 9.64 3.08
N GLY A 30 -12.24 10.59 2.44
CA GLY A 30 -12.58 11.90 2.98
C GLY A 30 -11.48 12.93 2.69
N ASP A 31 -11.65 14.13 3.23
CA ASP A 31 -10.74 15.25 3.00
C ASP A 31 -9.48 15.20 3.90
N ASP A 32 -9.57 14.51 5.03
CA ASP A 32 -8.43 14.32 5.92
C ASP A 32 -7.53 13.20 5.39
N LYS A 33 -6.45 13.60 4.73
CA LYS A 33 -5.43 12.72 4.18
C LYS A 33 -4.16 12.68 5.02
N SER A 34 -4.27 12.97 6.33
CA SER A 34 -3.16 12.73 7.26
C SER A 34 -2.78 11.25 7.26
N LYS A 35 -1.52 10.95 7.60
CA LYS A 35 -1.03 9.56 7.65
C LYS A 35 -1.87 8.72 8.60
N ASP A 36 -2.23 9.25 9.76
CA ASP A 36 -3.02 8.52 10.76
C ASP A 36 -4.42 8.20 10.27
N ASN A 37 -5.10 9.16 9.63
CA ASN A 37 -6.42 8.91 9.07
C ASN A 37 -6.37 7.94 7.91
N MET A 38 -5.39 8.07 7.02
CA MET A 38 -5.21 7.15 5.90
C MET A 38 -4.86 5.74 6.36
N ARG A 39 -4.02 5.61 7.40
CA ARG A 39 -3.74 4.31 8.02
C ARG A 39 -5.03 3.67 8.54
N SER A 40 -5.83 4.44 9.28
CA SER A 40 -7.10 3.98 9.84
C SER A 40 -8.07 3.50 8.75
N LYS A 41 -8.23 4.27 7.69
CA LYS A 41 -9.07 3.91 6.55
C LYS A 41 -8.53 2.69 5.79
N CYS A 42 -7.22 2.60 5.61
CA CYS A 42 -6.58 1.43 5.03
C CYS A 42 -6.90 0.17 5.87
N HIS A 43 -6.78 0.26 7.19
CA HIS A 43 -7.11 -0.86 8.10
C HIS A 43 -8.58 -1.26 7.99
N GLU A 44 -9.53 -0.31 7.86
CA GLU A 44 -10.95 -0.63 7.64
C GLU A 44 -11.16 -1.42 6.34
N VAL A 45 -10.49 -0.99 5.25
CA VAL A 45 -10.57 -1.69 3.96
C VAL A 45 -9.95 -3.09 4.04
N LEU A 46 -8.82 -3.23 4.73
CA LEU A 46 -8.15 -4.52 4.95
C LEU A 46 -9.03 -5.47 5.75
N ASP A 47 -9.67 -4.99 6.82
CA ASP A 47 -10.63 -5.78 7.61
C ASP A 47 -11.77 -6.29 6.73
N PHE A 48 -12.35 -5.42 5.94
CA PHE A 48 -13.44 -5.79 5.03
C PHE A 48 -12.99 -6.82 3.99
N ALA A 49 -11.85 -6.59 3.36
CA ALA A 49 -11.30 -7.51 2.36
C ALA A 49 -10.99 -8.88 2.96
N TYR A 50 -10.40 -8.91 4.15
CA TYR A 50 -10.05 -10.15 4.84
C TYR A 50 -11.30 -10.95 5.23
N LYS A 51 -12.38 -10.28 5.66
CA LYS A 51 -13.68 -10.90 5.90
C LYS A 51 -14.33 -11.49 4.65
N LYS A 52 -13.96 -10.97 3.47
CA LYS A 52 -14.41 -11.48 2.17
C LYS A 52 -13.45 -12.51 1.57
N ASP A 53 -12.60 -13.11 2.39
CA ASP A 53 -11.64 -14.14 1.99
C ASP A 53 -10.56 -13.68 0.99
N ILE A 54 -10.30 -12.38 0.89
CA ILE A 54 -9.14 -11.88 0.17
C ILE A 54 -7.90 -12.16 1.02
N ARG A 55 -6.92 -12.83 0.40
CA ARG A 55 -5.70 -13.31 1.08
C ARG A 55 -4.41 -12.89 0.37
N TYR A 56 -4.50 -12.17 -0.72
CA TYR A 56 -3.35 -11.61 -1.41
C TYR A 56 -3.40 -10.08 -1.37
N PHE A 57 -2.31 -9.47 -0.90
CA PHE A 57 -2.20 -8.02 -0.73
C PHE A 57 -1.00 -7.50 -1.49
N ASP A 58 -1.21 -6.50 -2.34
CA ASP A 58 -0.19 -5.95 -3.23
C ASP A 58 0.21 -4.55 -2.77
N VAL A 59 1.46 -4.41 -2.38
CA VAL A 59 2.08 -3.15 -1.98
C VAL A 59 3.27 -2.83 -2.87
N ALA A 60 3.90 -1.69 -2.67
CA ALA A 60 5.16 -1.34 -3.31
C ALA A 60 5.89 -0.25 -2.52
N ARG A 61 7.21 -0.18 -2.68
CA ARG A 61 8.03 0.89 -2.11
C ARG A 61 7.52 2.29 -2.49
N VAL A 62 7.05 2.45 -3.73
CA VAL A 62 6.56 3.73 -4.25
C VAL A 62 5.12 4.07 -3.81
N TYR A 63 4.42 3.15 -3.17
CA TYR A 63 3.05 3.40 -2.70
C TYR A 63 3.03 4.09 -1.32
N GLY A 64 3.88 5.09 -1.13
CA GLY A 64 3.94 5.87 0.12
C GLY A 64 4.14 4.99 1.34
N GLU A 65 3.15 4.94 2.21
CA GLU A 65 3.19 4.16 3.46
C GLU A 65 2.46 2.81 3.38
N SER A 66 2.18 2.30 2.16
CA SER A 66 1.40 1.07 2.00
C SER A 66 1.98 -0.13 2.73
N GLU A 67 3.31 -0.29 2.71
CA GLU A 67 3.99 -1.39 3.40
C GLU A 67 3.85 -1.27 4.92
N GLU A 68 3.98 -0.05 5.47
CA GLU A 68 3.81 0.21 6.90
C GLU A 68 2.34 0.00 7.32
N PHE A 69 1.39 0.52 6.55
CA PHE A 69 -0.03 0.35 6.86
C PHE A 69 -0.44 -1.13 6.87
N LEU A 70 0.01 -1.89 5.88
CA LEU A 70 -0.25 -3.33 5.83
C LEU A 70 0.44 -4.06 6.99
N SER A 71 1.70 -3.76 7.24
CA SER A 71 2.49 -4.37 8.31
C SER A 71 1.86 -4.12 9.68
N SER A 72 1.47 -2.87 9.97
CA SER A 72 0.81 -2.54 11.24
C SER A 72 -0.54 -3.24 11.39
N TRP A 73 -1.29 -3.41 10.30
CA TRP A 73 -2.53 -4.17 10.32
C TRP A 73 -2.29 -5.66 10.57
N ILE A 74 -1.30 -6.26 9.90
CA ILE A 74 -0.94 -7.69 10.09
C ILE A 74 -0.57 -7.96 11.56
N ARG A 75 0.20 -7.07 12.19
CA ARG A 75 0.58 -7.21 13.60
C ARG A 75 -0.60 -7.22 14.57
N LYS A 76 -1.74 -6.66 14.17
CA LYS A 76 -2.97 -6.67 14.99
C LYS A 76 -3.78 -7.96 14.84
N GLN A 77 -3.47 -8.79 13.83
CA GLN A 77 -4.17 -10.05 13.64
C GLN A 77 -3.58 -11.14 14.57
N ASN A 78 -4.43 -11.97 15.15
CA ASN A 78 -3.96 -13.09 15.98
C ASN A 78 -3.23 -14.14 15.14
N GLN A 79 -3.78 -14.44 13.98
CA GLN A 79 -3.18 -15.35 13.00
C GLN A 79 -3.44 -14.80 11.60
N PHE A 80 -2.42 -14.22 11.01
CA PHE A 80 -2.52 -13.77 9.64
C PHE A 80 -2.25 -14.95 8.70
N ALA A 81 -3.24 -15.27 7.86
CA ALA A 81 -3.15 -16.30 6.83
C ALA A 81 -3.30 -15.65 5.46
N GLY A 82 -2.22 -15.13 4.90
CA GLY A 82 -2.25 -14.45 3.61
C GLY A 82 -0.88 -14.31 2.99
N PHE A 83 -0.84 -13.66 1.84
CA PHE A 83 0.38 -13.45 1.05
C PHE A 83 0.53 -11.97 0.74
N VAL A 84 1.76 -11.49 0.75
CA VAL A 84 2.09 -10.11 0.45
C VAL A 84 3.07 -10.09 -0.72
N GLY A 85 2.71 -9.37 -1.78
CA GLY A 85 3.63 -9.03 -2.86
C GLY A 85 4.04 -7.58 -2.77
N SER A 86 5.34 -7.31 -2.91
CA SER A 86 5.85 -5.94 -3.00
C SER A 86 6.75 -5.78 -4.22
N LYS A 87 7.05 -4.52 -4.55
CA LYS A 87 7.80 -4.14 -5.75
C LYS A 87 8.81 -3.06 -5.44
N TRP A 88 9.92 -3.09 -6.13
CA TRP A 88 10.96 -2.07 -6.10
C TRP A 88 11.12 -1.42 -7.47
N GLY A 89 11.97 -0.41 -7.57
CA GLY A 89 12.34 0.20 -8.85
C GLY A 89 11.75 1.57 -9.09
N TYR A 90 10.94 2.07 -8.16
CA TYR A 90 10.45 3.44 -8.14
C TYR A 90 10.67 4.06 -6.77
N GLU A 91 11.06 5.32 -6.75
CA GLU A 91 11.20 6.12 -5.53
C GLU A 91 9.99 7.03 -5.38
N TYR A 92 9.39 7.05 -4.19
CA TYR A 92 8.31 7.96 -3.85
C TYR A 92 8.90 9.32 -3.51
N LEU A 93 8.49 10.37 -4.23
CA LEU A 93 9.05 11.72 -4.11
C LEU A 93 8.04 12.75 -3.61
N ALA A 94 6.77 12.40 -3.52
CA ALA A 94 5.72 13.36 -3.20
C ALA A 94 5.73 13.88 -1.75
N GLU A 95 6.49 13.25 -0.85
CA GLU A 95 6.60 13.64 0.57
C GLU A 95 5.22 13.83 1.23
N TRP A 96 4.29 12.96 0.92
CA TRP A 96 2.90 12.98 1.40
C TRP A 96 2.02 14.12 0.82
N ASN A 97 2.48 14.82 -0.22
CA ASN A 97 1.68 15.84 -0.89
C ASN A 97 0.69 15.23 -1.89
N VAL A 98 -0.52 15.76 -1.92
CA VAL A 98 -1.55 15.37 -2.90
C VAL A 98 -1.20 15.89 -4.28
N GLU A 99 -0.75 17.15 -4.35
CA GLU A 99 -0.36 17.80 -5.58
C GLU A 99 1.14 18.08 -5.58
N THR A 100 1.84 17.57 -6.58
CA THR A 100 3.27 17.77 -6.78
C THR A 100 3.58 17.60 -8.27
N GLU A 101 4.63 18.25 -8.74
CA GLU A 101 5.10 18.10 -10.11
C GLU A 101 5.60 16.68 -10.39
N GLN A 102 6.18 16.04 -9.40
CA GLN A 102 6.72 14.68 -9.55
C GLN A 102 6.39 13.83 -8.33
N HIS A 103 5.52 12.83 -8.52
CA HIS A 103 5.15 11.89 -7.46
C HIS A 103 6.16 10.77 -7.27
N GLU A 104 6.81 10.36 -8.34
CA GLU A 104 7.69 9.19 -8.33
C GLU A 104 8.79 9.29 -9.38
N ARG A 105 9.88 8.56 -9.18
CA ARG A 105 10.99 8.45 -10.12
C ARG A 105 11.35 6.97 -10.30
N LYS A 106 11.43 6.55 -11.56
CA LYS A 106 11.88 5.21 -11.92
C LYS A 106 13.40 5.11 -11.80
N ASP A 107 13.87 4.10 -11.11
CA ASP A 107 15.30 3.77 -11.02
C ASP A 107 15.48 2.26 -10.86
N HIS A 108 15.96 1.59 -11.90
CA HIS A 108 16.23 0.15 -11.89
C HIS A 108 17.72 -0.17 -11.82
N SER A 109 18.52 0.75 -11.29
CA SER A 109 19.96 0.52 -11.08
C SER A 109 20.21 -0.47 -9.94
N HIS A 110 21.34 -1.15 -9.99
CA HIS A 110 21.77 -2.07 -8.94
C HIS A 110 21.96 -1.38 -7.57
N PRO A 111 22.54 -0.16 -7.48
CA PRO A 111 22.59 0.55 -6.20
C PRO A 111 21.22 0.83 -5.62
N PHE A 112 20.22 1.18 -6.46
CA PHE A 112 18.86 1.44 -6.01
C PHE A 112 18.14 0.17 -5.55
N LEU A 113 18.36 -0.95 -6.24
CA LEU A 113 17.87 -2.26 -5.78
C LEU A 113 18.36 -2.55 -4.36
N LYS A 114 19.66 -2.37 -4.10
CA LYS A 114 20.23 -2.57 -2.76
C LYS A 114 19.60 -1.63 -1.73
N LYS A 115 19.41 -0.36 -2.07
CA LYS A 115 18.79 0.64 -1.20
C LYS A 115 17.38 0.22 -0.80
N GLN A 116 16.58 -0.28 -1.73
CA GLN A 116 15.17 -0.61 -1.48
C GLN A 116 14.96 -1.99 -0.87
N CYS A 117 15.71 -2.98 -1.28
CA CYS A 117 15.48 -4.37 -0.87
C CYS A 117 16.36 -4.83 0.30
N CYS A 118 17.48 -4.13 0.56
CA CYS A 118 18.42 -4.44 1.64
C CYS A 118 18.78 -3.14 2.40
N PRO A 119 17.80 -2.45 2.98
CA PRO A 119 18.02 -1.19 3.70
C PRO A 119 18.86 -1.38 4.97
#